data_10bc3a513eba307c3e9a3172fad20108
#
_entry.id   10bc3a513eba307c3e9a3172fad20108
#
_cell.length_a   1.000
_cell.length_b   1.000
_cell.length_c   1.000
_cell.angle_alpha   90.00
_cell.angle_beta   90.00
_cell.angle_gamma   90.00
#
_symmetry.space_group_name_H-M   'P 1'
#
loop_
_entity.id
_entity.type
_entity.pdbx_description
1 polymer ?
#
loop_
_entity_poly.entity_id
_entity_poly.type
_entity_poly.pdbx_seq_one_letter_code
_entity_poly.pdbx_strand_id
1 'polypeptide(L)' 'MTEIVVALIMMLNGNMIEHTYKEKMSDCLKSKRIAEREVRPERVQFSCKKVE' A
#
# COMPACT_ATOMS: atom_id res chain seq x y z
N MET A 1 18.45 13.32 -10.23
CA MET A 1 17.37 13.51 -9.27
C MET A 1 16.79 12.19 -8.84
N THR A 2 16.76 12.00 -7.56
CA THR A 2 16.17 10.79 -7.00
C THR A 2 14.66 10.98 -6.86
N GLU A 3 13.91 10.15 -7.53
CA GLU A 3 12.48 10.18 -7.38
C GLU A 3 12.08 9.36 -6.17
N ILE A 4 11.22 9.95 -5.35
CA ILE A 4 10.68 9.26 -4.19
C ILE A 4 9.44 8.50 -4.64
N VAL A 5 9.44 7.20 -4.45
CA VAL A 5 8.31 6.35 -4.79
C VAL A 5 7.75 5.76 -3.51
N VAL A 6 6.44 5.67 -3.45
CA VAL A 6 5.76 5.07 -2.29
C VAL A 6 5.24 3.71 -2.69
N ALA A 7 5.60 2.70 -1.94
CA ALA A 7 5.14 1.33 -2.18
C ALA A 7 3.91 1.05 -1.33
N LEU A 8 2.84 0.62 -1.96
CA LEU A 8 1.66 0.10 -1.28
C LEU A 8 1.77 -1.42 -1.24
N ILE A 9 1.92 -1.95 -0.06
CA ILE A 9 2.11 -3.38 0.13
C ILE A 9 0.85 -3.99 0.71
N MET A 10 0.37 -5.03 0.06
CA MET A 10 -0.79 -5.79 0.51
C MET A 10 -0.31 -7.11 1.12
N MET A 11 -0.65 -7.33 2.37
CA MET A 11 -0.23 -8.52 3.08
C MET A 11 -1.45 -9.33 3.54
N LEU A 12 -1.37 -10.63 3.34
CA LEU A 12 -2.41 -11.56 3.75
C LEU A 12 -1.80 -12.59 4.70
N ASN A 13 -2.29 -12.62 5.94
CA ASN A 13 -1.79 -13.52 6.98
C ASN A 13 -0.28 -13.44 7.18
N GLY A 14 0.27 -12.22 7.07
CA GLY A 14 1.69 -12.00 7.22
C GLY A 14 2.53 -12.23 5.99
N ASN A 15 1.92 -12.62 4.88
CA ASN A 15 2.61 -12.86 3.62
C ASN A 15 2.30 -11.75 2.62
N MET A 16 3.33 -11.21 2.00
CA MET A 16 3.15 -10.20 0.97
C MET A 16 2.61 -10.86 -0.30
N ILE A 17 1.40 -10.45 -0.71
CA ILE A 17 0.75 -11.03 -1.88
C ILE A 17 0.77 -10.09 -3.08
N GLU A 18 0.86 -8.78 -2.82
CA GLU A 18 0.87 -7.82 -3.90
C GLU A 18 1.57 -6.55 -3.45
N HIS A 19 2.18 -5.86 -4.38
CA HIS A 19 2.74 -4.54 -4.13
C HIS A 19 2.50 -3.65 -5.35
N THR A 20 2.24 -2.38 -5.09
CA THR A 20 1.98 -1.38 -6.11
C THR A 20 2.77 -0.14 -5.76
N TYR A 21 3.26 0.57 -6.76
CA TYR A 21 4.03 1.79 -6.54
C TYR A 21 3.19 3.01 -6.87
N LYS A 22 3.25 4.00 -6.00
CA LYS A 22 2.58 5.29 -6.18
C LYS A 22 3.62 6.40 -6.15
N GLU A 23 3.30 7.49 -6.79
CA GLU A 23 4.21 8.63 -6.84
C GLU A 23 4.21 9.46 -5.56
N LYS A 24 3.08 9.50 -4.88
CA LYS A 24 2.89 10.33 -3.68
C LYS A 24 2.34 9.51 -2.53
N MET A 25 2.75 9.87 -1.33
CA MET A 25 2.22 9.23 -0.13
C MET A 25 0.71 9.42 0.00
N SER A 26 0.20 10.59 -0.36
CA SER A 26 -1.23 10.87 -0.32
C SER A 26 -2.01 9.94 -1.24
N ASP A 27 -1.47 9.63 -2.40
CA ASP A 27 -2.10 8.70 -3.33
C ASP A 27 -2.09 7.29 -2.77
N CYS A 28 -1.00 6.91 -2.12
CA CYS A 28 -0.90 5.60 -1.48
C CYS A 28 -1.93 5.45 -0.37
N LEU A 29 -2.03 6.46 0.49
CA LEU A 29 -2.99 6.45 1.60
C LEU A 29 -4.43 6.43 1.10
N LYS A 30 -4.69 7.14 0.03
CA LYS A 30 -6.02 7.15 -0.59
C LYS A 30 -6.37 5.79 -1.15
N SER A 31 -5.45 5.17 -1.86
CA SER A 31 -5.64 3.83 -2.40
C SER A 31 -5.81 2.82 -1.27
N LYS A 32 -5.05 2.98 -0.20
CA LYS A 32 -5.15 2.13 0.97
C LYS A 32 -6.54 2.20 1.58
N ARG A 33 -7.09 3.40 1.74
CA ARG A 33 -8.45 3.59 2.28
C ARG A 33 -9.50 2.92 1.43
N ILE A 34 -9.40 3.11 0.12
CA ILE A 34 -10.36 2.53 -0.81
C ILE A 34 -10.29 1.00 -0.74
N ALA A 35 -9.09 0.45 -0.71
CA ALA A 35 -8.89 -0.99 -0.63
C ALA A 35 -9.43 -1.55 0.68
N GLU A 36 -9.20 -0.85 1.79
CA GLU A 36 -9.70 -1.30 3.09
C GLU A 36 -11.23 -1.29 3.17
N ARG A 37 -11.86 -0.41 2.41
CA ARG A 37 -13.33 -0.38 2.34
C ARG A 37 -13.89 -1.56 1.57
N GLU A 38 -13.20 -1.97 0.51
CA GLU A 38 -13.65 -3.07 -0.35
C GLU A 38 -13.27 -4.43 0.22
N VAL A 39 -12.13 -4.49 0.88
CA VAL A 39 -11.63 -5.72 1.47
C VAL A 39 -11.64 -5.57 2.98
N ARG A 40 -12.25 -6.51 3.67
CA ARG A 40 -12.26 -6.47 5.14
C ARG A 40 -10.84 -6.67 5.67
N PRO A 41 -10.37 -5.76 6.54
CA PRO A 41 -8.99 -5.80 7.04
C PRO A 41 -8.73 -6.86 8.11
N GLU A 42 -9.58 -7.85 8.25
CA GLU A 42 -9.40 -8.91 9.25
C GLU A 42 -8.22 -9.81 8.92
N ARG A 43 -7.95 -10.00 7.64
CA ARG A 43 -6.87 -10.88 7.19
C ARG A 43 -5.86 -10.16 6.30
N VAL A 44 -6.28 -9.05 5.72
CA VAL A 44 -5.46 -8.30 4.77
C VAL A 44 -5.00 -7.01 5.41
N GLN A 45 -3.72 -6.74 5.34
CA GLN A 45 -3.16 -5.50 5.84
C GLN A 45 -2.51 -4.73 4.70
N PHE A 46 -2.67 -3.42 4.73
CA PHE A 46 -2.07 -2.53 3.74
C PHE A 46 -1.04 -1.65 4.41
N SER A 47 0.04 -1.43 3.74
CA SER A 47 1.13 -0.62 4.27
C SER A 47 1.68 0.30 3.19
N CYS A 48 1.92 1.56 3.53
CA CYS A 48 2.56 2.52 2.63
C CYS A 48 3.97 2.80 3.13
N LYS A 49 4.94 2.59 2.28
CA LYS A 49 6.34 2.75 2.64
C LYS A 49 7.06 3.56 1.56
N LYS A 50 7.85 4.54 2.00
CA LYS A 50 8.66 5.31 1.06
C LYS A 50 9.86 4.49 0.61
N VAL A 51 10.09 4.51 -0.68
CA VAL A 51 11.22 3.83 -1.31
C VAL A 51 11.99 4.87 -2.11
N GLU A 52 13.25 5.02 -1.83
CA GLU A 52 14.12 5.93 -2.57
C GLU A 52 14.91 5.18 -3.63
#